data_0208f759951e02bb06507552fa9b555f
#
_entry.id   0208f759951e02bb06507552fa9b555f
#
_cell.length_a   1.000
_cell.length_b   1.000
_cell.length_c   1.000
_cell.angle_alpha   90.00
_cell.angle_beta   90.00
_cell.angle_gamma   90.00
#
_symmetry.space_group_name_H-M   'P 1'
#
loop_
_entity.id
_entity.type
_entity.pdbx_description
1 polymer ?
#
loop_
_entity_poly.entity_id
_entity_poly.type
_entity_poly.pdbx_seq_one_letter_code
_entity_poly.pdbx_strand_id
1 'polypeptide(L)'
;MFVAAIIPAAGSGRRFGERKQFKALKGKPLLNYSIEEFLKVPEVKEIITVVPENQIKEVRKSLIPLFNDEKTLKVVEGGLTRQDSVGNALNSIGKDIDIVCVHDAARPFVTAHLILKTIDQCQFSDGGIAAIQSVDTVKLISNGRVKSTLNRENIWLAQTPQSFQKDKFISAFKKALAKGLLATDESMLMEEAGFSVIPVSGSSLNFKVTAPQDWEKARRLVK
;
A
#
# COMPACT_ATOMS: atom_id res chain seq x y z
N MET A 1 -20.19 3.42 -0.81
CA MET A 1 -19.16 2.74 0.02
C MET A 1 -18.14 3.79 0.44
N PHE A 2 -17.81 3.83 1.74
CA PHE A 2 -16.78 4.72 2.26
C PHE A 2 -15.47 3.96 2.48
N VAL A 3 -14.38 4.60 2.11
CA VAL A 3 -13.05 3.98 2.09
C VAL A 3 -12.11 4.67 3.06
N ALA A 4 -11.39 3.90 3.86
CA ALA A 4 -10.20 4.37 4.58
C ALA A 4 -8.94 3.92 3.83
N ALA A 5 -8.10 4.86 3.45
CA ALA A 5 -6.79 4.60 2.89
C ALA A 5 -5.75 4.54 4.02
N ILE A 6 -5.00 3.45 4.10
CA ILE A 6 -3.85 3.31 5.01
C ILE A 6 -2.57 3.45 4.19
N ILE A 7 -1.71 4.39 4.59
CA ILE A 7 -0.44 4.68 3.92
C ILE A 7 0.73 4.40 4.88
N PRO A 8 1.26 3.15 4.91
CA PRO A 8 2.41 2.81 5.75
C PRO A 8 3.66 3.57 5.30
N ALA A 9 4.17 4.42 6.16
CA ALA A 9 5.34 5.26 5.95
C ALA A 9 6.35 5.20 7.13
N ALA A 10 6.22 4.24 8.06
CA ALA A 10 7.08 4.12 9.23
C ALA A 10 8.44 3.43 8.95
N GLY A 11 8.61 2.82 7.77
CA GLY A 11 9.81 2.06 7.42
C GLY A 11 11.10 2.86 7.50
N SER A 12 12.19 2.22 7.97
CA SER A 12 13.51 2.84 8.17
C SER A 12 14.26 3.16 6.87
N GLY A 13 13.84 2.61 5.72
CA GLY A 13 14.50 2.85 4.43
C GLY A 13 15.87 2.17 4.27
N ARG A 14 16.19 1.08 5.00
CA ARG A 14 17.51 0.41 5.02
C ARG A 14 18.12 0.18 3.63
N ARG A 15 17.35 -0.31 2.65
CA ARG A 15 17.82 -0.57 1.27
C ARG A 15 18.12 0.70 0.48
N PHE A 16 17.52 1.81 0.85
CA PHE A 16 17.71 3.10 0.21
C PHE A 16 18.80 3.95 0.90
N GLY A 17 19.13 3.65 2.16
CA GLY A 17 20.08 4.38 3.00
C GLY A 17 19.44 5.47 3.87
N GLU A 18 18.21 5.88 3.58
CA GLU A 18 17.47 6.89 4.34
C GLU A 18 15.93 6.67 4.26
N ARG A 19 15.19 7.44 5.03
CA ARG A 19 13.70 7.43 5.01
C ARG A 19 13.17 8.19 3.80
N LYS A 20 13.27 7.58 2.61
CA LYS A 20 12.90 8.17 1.31
C LYS A 20 11.48 8.70 1.23
N GLN A 21 10.53 8.17 2.03
CA GLN A 21 9.14 8.60 2.04
C GLN A 21 8.98 10.09 2.42
N PHE A 22 9.94 10.63 3.16
CA PHE A 22 9.97 12.04 3.56
C PHE A 22 10.93 12.88 2.71
N LYS A 23 11.74 12.25 1.86
CA LYS A 23 12.66 12.93 0.97
C LYS A 23 11.92 13.68 -0.12
N ALA A 24 12.36 14.89 -0.43
CA ALA A 24 11.76 15.69 -1.48
C ALA A 24 12.12 15.18 -2.89
N LEU A 25 11.10 14.77 -3.63
CA LEU A 25 11.17 14.49 -5.06
C LEU A 25 10.61 15.71 -5.80
N LYS A 26 11.49 16.46 -6.54
CA LYS A 26 11.08 17.73 -7.19
C LYS A 26 10.36 18.71 -6.24
N GLY A 27 10.91 18.88 -5.04
CA GLY A 27 10.39 19.86 -4.06
C GLY A 27 9.23 19.38 -3.18
N LYS A 28 8.67 18.17 -3.43
CA LYS A 28 7.55 17.61 -2.68
C LYS A 28 7.94 16.27 -2.03
N PRO A 29 7.63 16.02 -0.74
CA PRO A 29 7.88 14.71 -0.11
C PRO A 29 7.28 13.56 -0.93
N LEU A 30 8.02 12.45 -1.06
CA LEU A 30 7.58 11.29 -1.85
C LEU A 30 6.20 10.79 -1.42
N LEU A 31 5.92 10.80 -0.12
CA LEU A 31 4.64 10.41 0.48
C LEU A 31 3.45 11.21 -0.10
N ASN A 32 3.63 12.51 -0.35
CA ASN A 32 2.54 13.40 -0.75
C ASN A 32 1.99 13.04 -2.14
N TYR A 33 2.81 12.47 -3.04
CA TYR A 33 2.36 12.07 -4.37
C TYR A 33 1.21 11.07 -4.32
N SER A 34 1.36 10.02 -3.50
CA SER A 34 0.28 9.04 -3.35
C SER A 34 -0.91 9.61 -2.60
N ILE A 35 -0.71 10.40 -1.55
CA ILE A 35 -1.79 11.05 -0.80
C ILE A 35 -2.66 11.91 -1.71
N GLU A 36 -2.06 12.74 -2.56
CA GLU A 36 -2.78 13.58 -3.51
C GLU A 36 -3.66 12.78 -4.50
N GLU A 37 -3.20 11.59 -4.92
CA GLU A 37 -4.02 10.71 -5.76
C GLU A 37 -5.21 10.11 -4.99
N PHE A 38 -5.02 9.73 -3.73
CA PHE A 38 -6.12 9.29 -2.85
C PHE A 38 -7.13 10.41 -2.56
N LEU A 39 -6.68 11.65 -2.46
CA LEU A 39 -7.56 12.80 -2.26
C LEU A 39 -8.50 13.06 -3.46
N LYS A 40 -8.13 12.63 -4.67
CA LYS A 40 -8.97 12.73 -5.88
C LYS A 40 -10.10 11.72 -5.94
N VAL A 41 -10.07 10.67 -5.10
CA VAL A 41 -11.07 9.57 -5.11
C VAL A 41 -12.21 9.94 -4.16
N PRO A 42 -13.45 10.16 -4.65
CA PRO A 42 -14.56 10.62 -3.82
C PRO A 42 -14.97 9.65 -2.70
N GLU A 43 -14.80 8.35 -2.93
CA GLU A 43 -15.13 7.28 -1.97
C GLU A 43 -14.19 7.28 -0.76
N VAL A 44 -12.95 7.77 -0.92
CA VAL A 44 -11.99 7.88 0.18
C VAL A 44 -12.42 8.99 1.12
N LYS A 45 -12.82 8.63 2.34
CA LYS A 45 -13.24 9.56 3.40
C LYS A 45 -12.17 9.76 4.46
N GLU A 46 -11.32 8.76 4.68
CA GLU A 46 -10.23 8.82 5.64
C GLU A 46 -8.90 8.46 4.98
N ILE A 47 -7.86 9.22 5.28
CA ILE A 47 -6.47 8.85 4.95
C ILE A 47 -5.68 8.77 6.25
N ILE A 48 -5.17 7.56 6.52
CA ILE A 48 -4.43 7.25 7.74
C ILE A 48 -2.97 7.02 7.35
N THR A 49 -2.13 7.99 7.64
CA THR A 49 -0.70 7.91 7.37
C THR A 49 0.01 7.37 8.60
N VAL A 50 0.76 6.27 8.43
CA VAL A 50 1.49 5.63 9.52
C VAL A 50 2.96 6.00 9.45
N VAL A 51 3.47 6.67 10.47
CA VAL A 51 4.83 7.23 10.49
C VAL A 51 5.57 6.89 11.79
N PRO A 52 6.90 7.06 11.86
CA PRO A 52 7.60 6.96 13.14
C PRO A 52 7.08 8.01 14.13
N GLU A 53 7.06 7.69 15.41
CA GLU A 53 6.57 8.54 16.50
C GLU A 53 7.11 9.98 16.39
N ASN A 54 8.43 10.10 16.23
CA ASN A 54 9.10 11.39 16.14
C ASN A 54 8.78 12.21 14.89
N GLN A 55 8.07 11.65 13.92
CA GLN A 55 7.65 12.32 12.67
C GLN A 55 6.18 12.73 12.66
N ILE A 56 5.38 12.32 13.64
CA ILE A 56 3.92 12.54 13.65
C ILE A 56 3.58 14.03 13.51
N LYS A 57 4.22 14.89 14.32
CA LYS A 57 3.93 16.33 14.34
C LYS A 57 4.30 17.00 13.01
N GLU A 58 5.47 16.67 12.47
CA GLU A 58 5.99 17.25 11.23
C GLU A 58 5.15 16.82 10.03
N VAL A 59 4.88 15.52 9.90
CA VAL A 59 4.06 14.97 8.82
C VAL A 59 2.64 15.51 8.88
N ARG A 60 2.01 15.56 10.05
CA ARG A 60 0.68 16.17 10.21
C ARG A 60 0.67 17.62 9.73
N LYS A 61 1.64 18.44 10.15
CA LYS A 61 1.76 19.84 9.72
C LYS A 61 1.92 19.98 8.20
N SER A 62 2.68 19.08 7.56
CA SER A 62 2.91 19.10 6.12
C SER A 62 1.71 18.64 5.30
N LEU A 63 0.87 17.75 5.86
CA LEU A 63 -0.27 17.17 5.15
C LEU A 63 -1.57 17.97 5.32
N ILE A 64 -1.79 18.62 6.46
CA ILE A 64 -3.01 19.41 6.73
C ILE A 64 -3.40 20.32 5.56
N PRO A 65 -2.47 21.08 4.92
CA PRO A 65 -2.83 21.97 3.82
C PRO A 65 -3.36 21.27 2.56
N LEU A 66 -3.20 19.95 2.44
CA LEU A 66 -3.70 19.15 1.31
C LEU A 66 -5.16 18.73 1.50
N PHE A 67 -5.68 18.80 2.74
CA PHE A 67 -7.01 18.30 3.10
C PHE A 67 -8.02 19.43 3.14
N ASN A 68 -9.25 19.09 2.78
CA ASN A 68 -10.45 19.90 2.96
C ASN A 68 -11.37 19.25 4.01
N ASP A 69 -12.50 19.90 4.30
CA ASP A 69 -13.46 19.41 5.31
C ASP A 69 -14.17 18.09 4.94
N GLU A 70 -14.07 17.65 3.69
CA GLU A 70 -14.73 16.43 3.22
C GLU A 70 -13.98 15.15 3.56
N LYS A 71 -12.70 15.25 3.88
CA LYS A 71 -11.81 14.09 4.12
C LYS A 71 -11.03 14.24 5.42
N THR A 72 -10.96 13.15 6.17
CA THR A 72 -10.27 13.12 7.46
C THR A 72 -8.82 12.65 7.31
N LEU A 73 -7.87 13.46 7.80
CA LEU A 73 -6.49 13.07 7.97
C LEU A 73 -6.25 12.50 9.38
N LYS A 74 -5.71 11.28 9.45
CA LYS A 74 -5.16 10.71 10.67
C LYS A 74 -3.67 10.42 10.47
N VAL A 75 -2.85 10.79 11.44
CA VAL A 75 -1.42 10.46 11.46
C VAL A 75 -1.17 9.66 12.73
N VAL A 76 -0.80 8.40 12.56
CA VAL A 76 -0.64 7.44 13.65
C VAL A 76 0.79 6.88 13.69
N GLU A 77 1.18 6.38 14.86
CA GLU A 77 2.49 5.77 15.05
C GLU A 77 2.56 4.39 14.39
N GLY A 78 3.72 4.09 13.78
CA GLY A 78 4.05 2.77 13.25
C GLY A 78 4.45 1.77 14.33
N GLY A 79 4.35 0.48 13.99
CA GLY A 79 4.83 -0.61 14.82
C GLY A 79 6.22 -1.08 14.43
N LEU A 80 6.66 -2.20 15.02
CA LEU A 80 7.97 -2.80 14.76
C LEU A 80 8.09 -3.35 13.34
N THR A 81 6.99 -3.86 12.80
CA THR A 81 6.89 -4.39 11.43
C THR A 81 5.95 -3.54 10.59
N ARG A 82 5.93 -3.78 9.26
CA ARG A 82 4.95 -3.18 8.35
C ARG A 82 3.52 -3.65 8.71
N GLN A 83 3.36 -4.91 9.08
CA GLN A 83 2.09 -5.48 9.51
C GLN A 83 1.60 -4.80 10.79
N ASP A 84 2.45 -4.63 11.81
CA ASP A 84 2.07 -3.90 13.04
C ASP A 84 1.65 -2.46 12.73
N SER A 85 2.35 -1.80 11.80
CA SER A 85 2.01 -0.45 11.36
C SER A 85 0.60 -0.39 10.74
N VAL A 86 0.24 -1.37 9.91
CA VAL A 86 -1.13 -1.49 9.36
C VAL A 86 -2.13 -1.79 10.48
N GLY A 87 -1.78 -2.64 11.44
CA GLY A 87 -2.60 -2.93 12.62
C GLY A 87 -2.93 -1.69 13.45
N ASN A 88 -1.94 -0.83 13.70
CA ASN A 88 -2.13 0.44 14.41
C ASN A 88 -3.12 1.35 13.64
N ALA A 89 -3.01 1.41 12.32
CA ALA A 89 -3.95 2.16 11.49
C ALA A 89 -5.37 1.58 11.54
N LEU A 90 -5.52 0.26 11.48
CA LEU A 90 -6.82 -0.42 11.56
C LEU A 90 -7.59 -0.05 12.83
N ASN A 91 -6.90 0.10 13.96
CA ASN A 91 -7.49 0.50 15.24
C ASN A 91 -8.03 1.95 15.23
N SER A 92 -7.64 2.77 14.27
CA SER A 92 -8.06 4.17 14.16
C SER A 92 -9.14 4.43 13.11
N ILE A 93 -9.56 3.41 12.36
CA ILE A 93 -10.57 3.52 11.30
C ILE A 93 -11.95 3.88 11.89
N GLY A 94 -12.65 4.78 11.21
CA GLY A 94 -14.03 5.15 11.54
C GLY A 94 -15.02 4.00 11.38
N LYS A 95 -16.12 4.08 12.14
CA LYS A 95 -17.16 3.02 12.13
C LYS A 95 -17.86 2.91 10.77
N ASP A 96 -18.06 4.05 10.09
CA ASP A 96 -18.82 4.14 8.84
C ASP A 96 -18.01 3.76 7.59
N ILE A 97 -16.80 3.27 7.76
CA ILE A 97 -15.94 2.79 6.68
C ILE A 97 -16.33 1.37 6.30
N ASP A 98 -16.49 1.12 5.00
CA ASP A 98 -16.83 -0.18 4.42
C ASP A 98 -15.60 -0.92 3.90
N ILE A 99 -14.65 -0.17 3.33
CA ILE A 99 -13.46 -0.70 2.65
C ILE A 99 -12.19 -0.12 3.24
N VAL A 100 -11.17 -0.95 3.40
CA VAL A 100 -9.80 -0.55 3.74
C VAL A 100 -8.92 -0.72 2.50
N CYS A 101 -8.25 0.35 2.09
CA CYS A 101 -7.30 0.36 0.99
C CYS A 101 -5.89 0.62 1.52
N VAL A 102 -4.99 -0.35 1.39
CA VAL A 102 -3.60 -0.21 1.85
C VAL A 102 -2.69 0.13 0.67
N HIS A 103 -1.87 1.17 0.82
CA HIS A 103 -0.96 1.60 -0.24
C HIS A 103 0.42 2.01 0.29
N ASP A 104 1.48 1.45 -0.31
CA ASP A 104 2.86 1.77 0.06
C ASP A 104 3.21 3.23 -0.25
N ALA A 105 3.61 4.02 0.74
CA ALA A 105 4.11 5.39 0.58
C ALA A 105 5.28 5.52 -0.42
N ALA A 106 5.95 4.41 -0.72
CA ALA A 106 7.06 4.34 -1.66
C ALA A 106 6.65 4.10 -3.13
N ARG A 107 5.34 4.12 -3.46
CA ARG A 107 4.83 4.04 -4.83
C ARG A 107 4.16 5.35 -5.24
N PRO A 108 4.95 6.38 -5.57
CA PRO A 108 4.43 7.74 -5.80
C PRO A 108 3.60 7.89 -7.09
N PHE A 109 3.61 6.90 -7.98
CA PHE A 109 2.97 6.96 -9.29
C PHE A 109 1.66 6.16 -9.37
N VAL A 110 1.04 5.87 -8.24
CA VAL A 110 -0.34 5.39 -8.22
C VAL A 110 -1.25 6.44 -8.86
N THR A 111 -2.32 6.00 -9.51
CA THR A 111 -3.32 6.91 -10.08
C THR A 111 -4.66 6.71 -9.41
N ALA A 112 -5.49 7.76 -9.33
CA ALA A 112 -6.86 7.66 -8.83
C ALA A 112 -7.66 6.54 -9.53
N HIS A 113 -7.45 6.36 -10.84
CA HIS A 113 -8.08 5.28 -11.61
C HIS A 113 -7.68 3.88 -11.10
N LEU A 114 -6.39 3.66 -10.78
CA LEU A 114 -5.96 2.36 -10.25
C LEU A 114 -6.50 2.12 -8.83
N ILE A 115 -6.58 3.18 -8.02
CA ILE A 115 -7.18 3.12 -6.68
C ILE A 115 -8.65 2.69 -6.81
N LEU A 116 -9.43 3.38 -7.64
CA LEU A 116 -10.84 3.06 -7.90
C LEU A 116 -11.03 1.61 -8.38
N LYS A 117 -10.22 1.13 -9.32
CA LYS A 117 -10.28 -0.26 -9.79
C LYS A 117 -10.16 -1.29 -8.66
N THR A 118 -9.27 -1.07 -7.69
CA THR A 118 -9.12 -2.01 -6.56
C THR A 118 -10.31 -1.92 -5.59
N ILE A 119 -10.87 -0.72 -5.40
CA ILE A 119 -12.05 -0.49 -4.56
C ILE A 119 -13.28 -1.15 -5.19
N ASP A 120 -13.51 -0.92 -6.48
CA ASP A 120 -14.66 -1.47 -7.21
C ASP A 120 -14.67 -3.00 -7.20
N GLN A 121 -13.48 -3.63 -7.21
CA GLN A 121 -13.36 -5.08 -7.14
C GLN A 121 -13.94 -5.65 -5.84
N CYS A 122 -13.98 -4.88 -4.75
CA CYS A 122 -14.58 -5.30 -3.48
C CYS A 122 -16.11 -5.46 -3.53
N GLN A 123 -16.77 -5.04 -4.62
CA GLN A 123 -18.19 -5.32 -4.88
C GLN A 123 -18.41 -6.77 -5.36
N PHE A 124 -17.40 -7.40 -5.94
CA PHE A 124 -17.50 -8.72 -6.58
C PHE A 124 -16.69 -9.79 -5.86
N SER A 125 -15.81 -9.39 -4.93
CA SER A 125 -14.93 -10.27 -4.15
C SER A 125 -14.66 -9.69 -2.77
N ASP A 126 -13.91 -10.43 -1.93
CA ASP A 126 -13.53 -9.96 -0.60
C ASP A 126 -12.42 -8.91 -0.63
N GLY A 127 -11.69 -8.83 -1.77
CA GLY A 127 -10.66 -7.83 -2.00
C GLY A 127 -10.20 -7.75 -3.45
N GLY A 128 -9.61 -6.60 -3.79
CA GLY A 128 -8.98 -6.33 -5.07
C GLY A 128 -7.57 -5.79 -4.89
N ILE A 129 -6.60 -6.33 -5.63
CA ILE A 129 -5.20 -5.88 -5.54
C ILE A 129 -4.66 -5.46 -6.91
N ALA A 130 -3.87 -4.41 -6.93
CA ALA A 130 -3.10 -4.07 -8.13
C ALA A 130 -1.99 -5.10 -8.34
N ALA A 131 -1.88 -5.63 -9.54
CA ALA A 131 -0.79 -6.55 -9.90
C ALA A 131 -0.43 -6.43 -11.39
N ILE A 132 0.80 -6.78 -11.75
CA ILE A 132 1.27 -6.86 -13.14
C ILE A 132 1.72 -8.28 -13.45
N GLN A 133 1.36 -8.78 -14.63
CA GLN A 133 1.81 -10.08 -15.08
C GLN A 133 3.32 -10.05 -15.36
N SER A 134 4.03 -11.14 -15.04
CA SER A 134 5.45 -11.25 -15.36
C SER A 134 5.64 -11.33 -16.87
N VAL A 135 6.48 -10.43 -17.42
CA VAL A 135 6.87 -10.46 -18.84
C VAL A 135 8.10 -11.31 -19.09
N ASP A 136 8.96 -11.46 -18.08
CA ASP A 136 10.18 -12.24 -18.17
C ASP A 136 9.93 -13.72 -17.84
N THR A 137 10.86 -14.59 -18.28
CA THR A 137 10.86 -15.99 -17.87
C THR A 137 11.21 -16.11 -16.40
N VAL A 138 10.30 -16.68 -15.59
CA VAL A 138 10.48 -16.84 -14.14
C VAL A 138 11.14 -18.19 -13.82
N LYS A 139 12.24 -18.15 -13.08
CA LYS A 139 12.98 -19.34 -12.63
C LYS A 139 12.81 -19.54 -11.13
N LEU A 140 12.47 -20.75 -10.72
CA LEU A 140 12.57 -21.16 -9.32
C LEU A 140 14.02 -21.55 -9.04
N ILE A 141 14.63 -20.88 -8.05
CA ILE A 141 16.02 -21.13 -7.64
C ILE A 141 16.03 -21.83 -6.29
N SER A 142 16.85 -22.87 -6.15
CA SER A 142 17.11 -23.55 -4.89
C SER A 142 18.62 -23.84 -4.78
N ASN A 143 19.22 -23.48 -3.64
CA ASN A 143 20.67 -23.65 -3.38
C ASN A 143 21.56 -23.07 -4.50
N GLY A 144 21.21 -21.90 -5.01
CA GLY A 144 21.96 -21.20 -6.07
C GLY A 144 21.84 -21.80 -7.47
N ARG A 145 21.00 -22.82 -7.66
CA ARG A 145 20.80 -23.51 -8.96
C ARG A 145 19.36 -23.35 -9.44
N VAL A 146 19.18 -23.27 -10.75
CA VAL A 146 17.84 -23.30 -11.38
C VAL A 146 17.20 -24.65 -11.11
N LYS A 147 16.08 -24.67 -10.38
CA LYS A 147 15.28 -25.86 -10.10
C LYS A 147 14.26 -26.14 -11.21
N SER A 148 13.54 -25.09 -11.63
CA SER A 148 12.50 -25.18 -12.66
C SER A 148 12.20 -23.82 -13.28
N THR A 149 11.48 -23.85 -14.41
CA THR A 149 10.86 -22.67 -15.01
C THR A 149 9.39 -22.68 -14.66
N LEU A 150 8.88 -21.56 -14.14
CA LEU A 150 7.46 -21.41 -13.83
C LEU A 150 6.69 -20.91 -15.06
N ASN A 151 5.43 -21.33 -15.20
CA ASN A 151 4.56 -20.77 -16.25
C ASN A 151 4.23 -19.31 -15.90
N ARG A 152 4.84 -18.36 -16.63
CA ARG A 152 4.69 -16.93 -16.39
C ARG A 152 3.27 -16.40 -16.58
N GLU A 153 2.41 -17.13 -17.30
CA GLU A 153 1.00 -16.74 -17.47
C GLU A 153 0.26 -16.69 -16.13
N ASN A 154 0.68 -17.51 -15.18
CA ASN A 154 0.10 -17.59 -13.84
C ASN A 154 0.89 -16.80 -12.80
N ILE A 155 1.96 -16.08 -13.21
CA ILE A 155 2.80 -15.33 -12.27
C ILE A 155 2.51 -13.84 -12.39
N TRP A 156 2.00 -13.28 -11.31
CA TRP A 156 1.73 -11.86 -11.18
C TRP A 156 2.56 -11.26 -10.05
N LEU A 157 3.07 -10.07 -10.28
CA LEU A 157 3.83 -9.30 -9.29
C LEU A 157 2.88 -8.36 -8.58
N ALA A 158 2.60 -8.64 -7.32
CA ALA A 158 1.70 -7.84 -6.50
C ALA A 158 2.23 -6.42 -6.31
N GLN A 159 1.35 -5.47 -6.46
CA GLN A 159 1.57 -4.07 -6.17
C GLN A 159 0.58 -3.62 -5.08
N THR A 160 0.64 -2.37 -4.73
CA THR A 160 -0.43 -1.66 -4.04
C THR A 160 -0.95 -0.53 -4.94
N PRO A 161 -2.24 -0.13 -4.85
CA PRO A 161 -3.17 -0.35 -3.73
C PRO A 161 -3.70 -1.78 -3.66
N GLN A 162 -4.06 -2.19 -2.43
CA GLN A 162 -4.75 -3.41 -2.09
C GLN A 162 -5.97 -3.03 -1.26
N SER A 163 -7.17 -3.30 -1.77
CA SER A 163 -8.44 -2.90 -1.17
C SER A 163 -9.21 -4.13 -0.72
N PHE A 164 -9.84 -4.07 0.46
CA PHE A 164 -10.54 -5.18 1.08
C PHE A 164 -11.81 -4.71 1.79
N GLN A 165 -12.83 -5.55 1.85
CA GLN A 165 -13.97 -5.35 2.73
C GLN A 165 -13.48 -5.28 4.18
N LYS A 166 -13.79 -4.18 4.91
CA LYS A 166 -13.21 -3.87 6.23
C LYS A 166 -13.33 -5.02 7.22
N ASP A 167 -14.52 -5.57 7.39
CA ASP A 167 -14.75 -6.58 8.42
C ASP A 167 -14.00 -7.89 8.14
N LYS A 168 -13.90 -8.27 6.84
CA LYS A 168 -13.14 -9.45 6.42
C LYS A 168 -11.65 -9.22 6.62
N PHE A 169 -11.15 -8.04 6.27
CA PHE A 169 -9.74 -7.71 6.47
C PHE A 169 -9.36 -7.68 7.96
N ILE A 170 -10.19 -7.08 8.82
CA ILE A 170 -9.97 -7.11 10.28
C ILE A 170 -9.99 -8.56 10.80
N SER A 171 -10.91 -9.40 10.30
CA SER A 171 -10.97 -10.82 10.67
C SER A 171 -9.69 -11.56 10.25
N ALA A 172 -9.24 -11.38 8.99
CA ALA A 172 -8.01 -11.96 8.47
C ALA A 172 -6.78 -11.53 9.29
N PHE A 173 -6.69 -10.24 9.60
CA PHE A 173 -5.60 -9.67 10.38
C PHE A 173 -5.54 -10.29 11.80
N LYS A 174 -6.68 -10.40 12.49
CA LYS A 174 -6.76 -11.03 13.82
C LYS A 174 -6.36 -12.51 13.77
N LYS A 175 -6.81 -13.26 12.75
CA LYS A 175 -6.42 -14.68 12.58
C LYS A 175 -4.92 -14.83 12.37
N ALA A 176 -4.31 -13.94 11.57
CA ALA A 176 -2.88 -13.95 11.33
C ALA A 176 -2.07 -13.66 12.60
N LEU A 177 -2.49 -12.65 13.39
CA LEU A 177 -1.86 -12.35 14.68
C LEU A 177 -1.92 -13.55 15.64
N ALA A 178 -3.07 -14.21 15.75
CA ALA A 178 -3.25 -15.38 16.60
C ALA A 178 -2.35 -16.56 16.20
N LYS A 179 -2.01 -16.67 14.92
CA LYS A 179 -1.10 -17.71 14.36
C LYS A 179 0.38 -17.29 14.37
N GLY A 180 0.72 -16.06 14.73
CA GLY A 180 2.07 -15.52 14.59
C GLY A 180 2.52 -15.40 13.13
N LEU A 181 1.58 -15.29 12.17
CA LEU A 181 1.87 -15.19 10.75
C LEU A 181 2.41 -13.80 10.42
N LEU A 182 3.58 -13.75 9.81
CA LEU A 182 4.15 -12.54 9.21
C LEU A 182 3.92 -12.58 7.70
N ALA A 183 2.98 -11.78 7.23
CA ALA A 183 2.67 -11.67 5.82
C ALA A 183 3.59 -10.67 5.10
N THR A 184 3.84 -10.94 3.82
CA THR A 184 4.61 -10.05 2.95
C THR A 184 3.79 -8.85 2.46
N ASP A 185 2.48 -9.03 2.33
CA ASP A 185 1.49 -8.00 1.99
C ASP A 185 0.12 -8.34 2.60
N GLU A 186 -0.89 -7.49 2.36
CA GLU A 186 -2.22 -7.66 2.93
C GLU A 186 -3.02 -8.77 2.23
N SER A 187 -2.77 -9.03 0.94
CA SER A 187 -3.47 -10.10 0.22
C SER A 187 -3.15 -11.48 0.81
N MET A 188 -1.91 -11.70 1.23
CA MET A 188 -1.53 -12.96 1.90
C MET A 188 -2.33 -13.19 3.18
N LEU A 189 -2.66 -12.14 3.95
CA LEU A 189 -3.51 -12.28 5.14
C LEU A 189 -4.92 -12.77 4.77
N MET A 190 -5.48 -12.21 3.69
CA MET A 190 -6.79 -12.58 3.20
C MET A 190 -6.82 -14.02 2.68
N GLU A 191 -5.82 -14.41 1.89
CA GLU A 191 -5.65 -15.76 1.34
C GLU A 191 -5.56 -16.80 2.46
N GLU A 192 -4.74 -16.58 3.47
CA GLU A 192 -4.57 -17.46 4.64
C GLU A 192 -5.84 -17.54 5.52
N ALA A 193 -6.70 -16.56 5.45
CA ALA A 193 -7.99 -16.56 6.12
C ALA A 193 -9.10 -17.23 5.30
N GLY A 194 -8.84 -17.60 4.03
CA GLY A 194 -9.78 -18.24 3.11
C GLY A 194 -10.68 -17.27 2.36
N PHE A 195 -10.31 -15.98 2.28
CA PHE A 195 -11.05 -14.97 1.54
C PHE A 195 -10.61 -14.87 0.09
N SER A 196 -11.52 -14.50 -0.80
CA SER A 196 -11.28 -14.35 -2.23
C SER A 196 -10.68 -12.98 -2.53
N VAL A 197 -9.51 -12.96 -3.18
CA VAL A 197 -8.84 -11.73 -3.63
C VAL A 197 -8.60 -11.81 -5.14
N ILE A 198 -8.99 -10.76 -5.86
CA ILE A 198 -8.89 -10.72 -7.33
C ILE A 198 -7.89 -9.66 -7.76
N PRO A 199 -6.90 -10.01 -8.63
CA PRO A 199 -5.98 -9.05 -9.18
C PRO A 199 -6.67 -8.15 -10.22
N VAL A 200 -6.38 -6.83 -10.16
CA VAL A 200 -6.67 -5.88 -11.23
C VAL A 200 -5.38 -5.47 -11.91
N SER A 201 -5.46 -5.18 -13.22
CA SER A 201 -4.29 -4.77 -13.99
C SER A 201 -3.67 -3.49 -13.42
N GLY A 202 -2.48 -3.63 -12.87
CA GLY A 202 -1.64 -2.56 -12.37
C GLY A 202 -0.86 -1.84 -13.48
N SER A 203 0.23 -1.21 -13.12
CA SER A 203 1.08 -0.47 -14.07
C SER A 203 2.56 -0.64 -13.74
N SER A 204 3.40 -0.81 -14.76
CA SER A 204 4.86 -0.78 -14.61
C SER A 204 5.38 0.59 -14.13
N LEU A 205 4.60 1.65 -14.33
CA LEU A 205 4.90 2.98 -13.79
C LEU A 205 4.59 3.07 -12.29
N ASN A 206 3.73 2.22 -11.74
CA ASN A 206 3.42 2.14 -10.30
C ASN A 206 4.49 1.34 -9.55
N PHE A 207 5.76 1.50 -9.91
CA PHE A 207 6.87 0.81 -9.25
C PHE A 207 7.14 1.37 -7.85
N LYS A 208 7.70 0.50 -7.00
CA LYS A 208 8.11 0.86 -5.63
C LYS A 208 9.52 1.44 -5.65
N VAL A 209 9.70 2.66 -5.21
CA VAL A 209 11.02 3.26 -4.99
C VAL A 209 11.68 2.51 -3.82
N THR A 210 12.68 1.69 -4.12
CA THR A 210 13.31 0.78 -3.14
C THR A 210 14.81 1.03 -3.03
N ALA A 211 15.47 1.29 -4.14
CA ALA A 211 16.90 1.53 -4.26
C ALA A 211 17.18 2.92 -4.86
N PRO A 212 18.44 3.42 -4.79
CA PRO A 212 18.82 4.70 -5.39
C PRO A 212 18.50 4.80 -6.89
N GLN A 213 18.64 3.71 -7.66
CA GLN A 213 18.29 3.69 -9.09
C GLN A 213 16.80 3.98 -9.33
N ASP A 214 15.91 3.49 -8.44
CA ASP A 214 14.47 3.76 -8.53
C ASP A 214 14.19 5.26 -8.31
N TRP A 215 14.97 5.91 -7.45
CA TRP A 215 14.87 7.35 -7.22
C TRP A 215 15.22 8.16 -8.46
N GLU A 216 16.29 7.81 -9.16
CA GLU A 216 16.67 8.49 -10.41
C GLU A 216 15.60 8.27 -11.50
N LYS A 217 15.03 7.05 -11.57
CA LYS A 217 13.88 6.78 -12.45
C LYS A 217 12.69 7.67 -12.06
N ALA A 218 12.37 7.77 -10.77
CA ALA A 218 11.28 8.62 -10.28
C ALA A 218 11.51 10.10 -10.63
N ARG A 219 12.74 10.62 -10.46
CA ARG A 219 13.09 12.02 -10.79
C ARG A 219 12.85 12.37 -12.26
N ARG A 220 13.03 11.41 -13.17
CA ARG A 220 12.81 11.61 -14.61
C ARG A 220 11.32 11.60 -14.98
N LEU A 221 10.48 10.90 -14.22
CA LEU A 221 9.05 10.76 -14.50
C LEU A 221 8.21 11.92 -13.94
N VAL A 222 8.65 12.53 -12.85
CA VAL A 222 7.98 13.72 -12.30
C VAL A 222 8.34 14.92 -13.17
N LYS A 223 7.32 15.55 -13.75
CA LYS A 223 7.45 16.79 -14.55
C LYS A 223 7.67 18.02 -13.67
#